data_50d50dccc3cf7af185cf09777713cd60
#
_entry.id   50d50dccc3cf7af185cf09777713cd60
#
_cell.length_a   1.000
_cell.length_b   1.000
_cell.length_c   1.000
_cell.angle_alpha   90.00
_cell.angle_beta   90.00
_cell.angle_gamma   90.00
#
_symmetry.space_group_name_H-M   'P 1'
#
loop_
_entity.id
_entity.type
_entity.pdbx_description
1 polymer ?
#
loop_
_entity_poly.entity_id
_entity_poly.type
_entity_poly.pdbx_seq_one_letter_code
_entity_poly.pdbx_strand_id
1 'polypeptide(L)'
;MKHKAFRPDRVQDYFLAEWKVLLIVTVTGLVYNVGLLARPWFEGQMTGKLVEILTGSAAPRDMGILALSYALTILVVQGNRYFKRFYVRRFANNVSRRMKQVLYAKLVARSRVSLISEGEGSIMTKAIGDVDDCVEGMRKFTTELFDTGVALLAYCGMLLHYDWRLALICMLFPPISYAAAEKLKTVVQKTGEQRKEQSAALNAATLDRARNALTYRVFGREEDRRQAYEENLDAYESAAIRANVWNTSMTPIYRSIALLGIPFLLWFGQKNVMDTGWSSWDIAAFTTFLACFTKLARKASSAAKLFNAVHKAQVSWHRVKPLLAATGEALPERLVPAEAAPLRAEDLCFAYPGGEELLHNVSFQAQPGQIIGITGAVACGKSTLGKAFLCELPYRGSITFGGEELRDMDKSRRSSIFGYLGHDPELLSASVRENI
;
A
#
# COMPACT_ATOMS: atom_id res chain seq x y z
N MET A 1 25.89 -14.75 -12.06
CA MET A 1 24.64 -15.05 -11.33
C MET A 1 23.57 -15.27 -12.40
N LYS A 2 23.02 -16.49 -12.53
CA LYS A 2 21.94 -16.79 -13.49
C LYS A 2 20.77 -15.86 -13.16
N HIS A 3 20.32 -15.04 -14.10
CA HIS A 3 19.12 -14.21 -13.99
C HIS A 3 17.94 -15.12 -13.73
N LYS A 4 17.52 -15.24 -12.47
CA LYS A 4 16.25 -15.87 -12.12
C LYS A 4 15.16 -15.04 -12.79
N ALA A 5 14.33 -15.67 -13.60
CA ALA A 5 13.23 -14.97 -14.27
C ALA A 5 12.38 -14.23 -13.23
N PHE A 6 12.08 -12.96 -13.47
CA PHE A 6 11.24 -12.13 -12.60
C PHE A 6 9.84 -12.74 -12.47
N ARG A 7 9.42 -13.04 -11.25
CA ARG A 7 8.10 -13.60 -10.94
C ARG A 7 7.22 -12.53 -10.30
N PRO A 8 6.21 -12.03 -11.01
CA PRO A 8 5.37 -10.94 -10.52
C PRO A 8 4.48 -11.31 -9.34
N ASP A 9 4.32 -12.59 -9.04
CA ASP A 9 3.57 -13.13 -7.89
C ASP A 9 4.39 -13.19 -6.58
N ARG A 10 5.65 -12.71 -6.59
CA ARG A 10 6.57 -12.71 -5.44
C ARG A 10 7.02 -11.31 -5.06
N VAL A 11 6.71 -10.91 -3.85
CA VAL A 11 7.16 -9.60 -3.30
C VAL A 11 8.69 -9.46 -3.33
N GLN A 12 9.41 -10.54 -3.06
CA GLN A 12 10.88 -10.54 -3.02
C GLN A 12 11.51 -10.14 -4.36
N ASP A 13 10.90 -10.50 -5.47
CA ASP A 13 11.44 -10.22 -6.80
C ASP A 13 11.35 -8.72 -7.14
N TYR A 14 10.38 -7.99 -6.56
CA TYR A 14 10.32 -6.53 -6.68
C TYR A 14 11.47 -5.85 -5.91
N PHE A 15 11.83 -6.37 -4.73
CA PHE A 15 12.99 -5.87 -3.99
C PHE A 15 14.30 -6.18 -4.72
N LEU A 16 14.45 -7.40 -5.23
CA LEU A 16 15.64 -7.81 -5.98
C LEU A 16 15.80 -7.03 -7.29
N ALA A 17 14.71 -6.70 -7.96
CA ALA A 17 14.75 -5.91 -9.19
C ALA A 17 15.27 -4.48 -8.98
N GLU A 18 15.08 -3.92 -7.78
CA GLU A 18 15.52 -2.57 -7.40
C GLU A 18 16.75 -2.58 -6.46
N TRP A 19 17.58 -3.64 -6.48
CA TRP A 19 18.69 -3.83 -5.55
C TRP A 19 19.69 -2.66 -5.51
N LYS A 20 19.95 -1.99 -6.66
CA LYS A 20 20.85 -0.83 -6.73
C LYS A 20 20.31 0.36 -5.94
N VAL A 21 19.01 0.61 -6.06
CA VAL A 21 18.33 1.68 -5.30
C VAL A 21 18.33 1.35 -3.82
N LEU A 22 18.05 0.08 -3.48
CA LEU A 22 18.06 -0.40 -2.10
C LEU A 22 19.46 -0.35 -1.46
N LEU A 23 20.52 -0.60 -2.23
CA LEU A 23 21.89 -0.45 -1.73
C LEU A 23 22.18 0.98 -1.30
N ILE A 24 21.79 1.98 -2.09
CA ILE A 24 21.93 3.40 -1.73
C ILE A 24 21.09 3.71 -0.48
N VAL A 25 19.84 3.20 -0.41
CA VAL A 25 18.98 3.37 0.76
C VAL A 25 19.62 2.75 2.01
N THR A 26 20.27 1.59 1.87
CA THR A 26 20.96 0.91 2.97
C THR A 26 22.12 1.74 3.49
N VAL A 27 23.01 2.18 2.62
CA VAL A 27 24.17 2.99 3.01
C VAL A 27 23.74 4.30 3.65
N THR A 28 22.90 5.07 2.97
CA THR A 28 22.41 6.36 3.49
C THR A 28 21.55 6.19 4.73
N GLY A 29 20.79 5.09 4.82
CA GLY A 29 19.99 4.73 5.98
C GLY A 29 20.81 4.37 7.21
N LEU A 30 21.91 3.61 7.03
CA LEU A 30 22.85 3.29 8.11
C LEU A 30 23.55 4.54 8.61
N VAL A 31 24.14 5.34 7.69
CA VAL A 31 24.83 6.59 8.06
C VAL A 31 23.88 7.54 8.79
N TYR A 32 22.66 7.70 8.30
CA TYR A 32 21.67 8.55 8.97
C TYR A 32 21.28 8.04 10.36
N ASN A 33 20.94 6.76 10.51
CA ASN A 33 20.39 6.24 11.77
C ASN A 33 21.44 6.01 12.84
N VAL A 34 22.67 5.61 12.45
CA VAL A 34 23.81 5.60 13.38
C VAL A 34 24.22 7.03 13.71
N GLY A 35 24.22 7.93 12.73
CA GLY A 35 24.51 9.35 12.94
C GLY A 35 23.53 10.07 13.86
N LEU A 36 22.33 9.54 14.09
CA LEU A 36 21.41 10.05 15.12
C LEU A 36 21.96 9.97 16.55
N LEU A 37 22.93 9.08 16.81
CA LEU A 37 23.64 8.99 18.09
C LEU A 37 24.51 10.21 18.37
N ALA A 38 24.97 10.89 17.32
CA ALA A 38 25.79 12.10 17.48
C ALA A 38 25.06 13.16 18.31
N ARG A 39 23.74 13.32 18.15
CA ARG A 39 23.00 14.32 18.91
C ARG A 39 23.06 14.12 20.42
N PRO A 40 22.67 12.97 21.00
CA PRO A 40 22.82 12.72 22.44
C PRO A 40 24.26 12.83 22.92
N TRP A 41 25.20 12.35 22.11
CA TRP A 41 26.62 12.42 22.47
C TRP A 41 27.12 13.87 22.56
N PHE A 42 26.84 14.71 21.56
CA PHE A 42 27.20 16.13 21.60
C PHE A 42 26.45 16.89 22.72
N GLU A 43 25.15 16.56 22.96
CA GLU A 43 24.38 17.13 24.08
C GLU A 43 25.11 16.85 25.41
N GLY A 44 25.63 15.63 25.61
CA GLY A 44 26.43 15.28 26.78
C GLY A 44 27.76 16.01 26.85
N GLN A 45 28.55 15.98 25.75
CA GLN A 45 29.85 16.65 25.69
C GLN A 45 29.75 18.18 25.95
N MET A 46 28.73 18.82 25.38
CA MET A 46 28.48 20.24 25.62
C MET A 46 28.11 20.53 27.11
N THR A 47 27.32 19.64 27.71
CA THR A 47 26.97 19.77 29.13
C THR A 47 28.21 19.61 30.01
N GLY A 48 29.04 18.60 29.76
CA GLY A 48 30.31 18.44 30.49
C GLY A 48 31.24 19.64 30.29
N LYS A 49 31.41 20.10 29.04
CA LYS A 49 32.24 21.27 28.76
C LYS A 49 31.73 22.56 29.40
N LEU A 50 30.42 22.74 29.52
CA LEU A 50 29.80 23.87 30.23
C LEU A 50 30.19 23.86 31.70
N VAL A 51 30.16 22.69 32.34
CA VAL A 51 30.56 22.55 33.74
C VAL A 51 32.06 22.88 33.93
N GLU A 52 32.91 22.38 33.01
CA GLU A 52 34.34 22.71 33.02
C GLU A 52 34.61 24.23 32.89
N ILE A 53 33.86 24.91 32.01
CA ILE A 53 33.99 26.38 31.88
C ILE A 53 33.53 27.09 33.17
N LEU A 54 32.43 26.65 33.78
CA LEU A 54 31.92 27.22 35.02
C LEU A 54 32.88 27.02 36.22
N THR A 55 33.62 25.91 36.20
CA THR A 55 34.65 25.61 37.23
C THR A 55 36.01 26.23 36.89
N GLY A 56 36.14 26.91 35.75
CA GLY A 56 37.38 27.57 35.33
C GLY A 56 38.43 26.67 34.75
N SER A 57 38.10 25.40 34.47
CA SER A 57 39.04 24.39 33.94
C SER A 57 39.09 24.32 32.40
N ALA A 58 38.21 25.03 31.69
CA ALA A 58 38.18 25.06 30.21
C ALA A 58 37.89 26.48 29.68
N ALA A 59 38.33 26.76 28.44
CA ALA A 59 38.10 28.04 27.77
C ALA A 59 36.77 28.05 27.00
N PRO A 60 36.07 29.20 26.93
CA PRO A 60 34.83 29.34 26.13
C PRO A 60 35.02 29.02 24.64
N ARG A 61 36.24 29.17 24.12
CA ARG A 61 36.58 28.79 22.72
C ARG A 61 36.35 27.32 22.44
N ASP A 62 36.59 26.45 23.40
CA ASP A 62 36.42 24.97 23.23
C ASP A 62 34.95 24.61 23.01
N MET A 63 34.03 25.32 23.67
CA MET A 63 32.60 25.18 23.41
C MET A 63 32.24 25.59 21.98
N GLY A 64 32.83 26.66 21.46
CA GLY A 64 32.61 27.11 20.06
C GLY A 64 33.06 26.06 19.04
N ILE A 65 34.21 25.42 19.24
CA ILE A 65 34.71 24.35 18.39
C ILE A 65 33.77 23.13 18.45
N LEU A 66 33.31 22.77 19.64
CA LEU A 66 32.39 21.64 19.82
C LEU A 66 31.04 21.92 19.16
N ALA A 67 30.51 23.14 19.28
CA ALA A 67 29.26 23.55 18.62
C ALA A 67 29.37 23.54 17.09
N LEU A 68 30.50 24.01 16.55
CA LEU A 68 30.76 23.95 15.10
C LEU A 68 30.83 22.51 14.58
N SER A 69 31.56 21.64 15.30
CA SER A 69 31.67 20.23 14.94
C SER A 69 30.31 19.50 14.98
N TYR A 70 29.47 19.85 15.97
CA TYR A 70 28.09 19.38 16.05
C TYR A 70 27.25 19.84 14.85
N ALA A 71 27.30 21.13 14.51
CA ALA A 71 26.58 21.66 13.37
C ALA A 71 26.96 20.98 12.06
N LEU A 72 28.26 20.76 11.83
CA LEU A 72 28.75 20.06 10.65
C LEU A 72 28.28 18.60 10.62
N THR A 73 28.38 17.90 11.75
CA THR A 73 27.93 16.51 11.87
C THR A 73 26.42 16.39 11.59
N ILE A 74 25.60 17.26 12.15
CA ILE A 74 24.15 17.26 11.91
C ILE A 74 23.83 17.57 10.44
N LEU A 75 24.56 18.48 9.79
CA LEU A 75 24.40 18.73 8.36
C LEU A 75 24.62 17.48 7.52
N VAL A 76 25.69 16.73 7.77
CA VAL A 76 25.98 15.46 7.10
C VAL A 76 24.88 14.43 7.35
N VAL A 77 24.44 14.29 8.61
CA VAL A 77 23.39 13.35 9.00
C VAL A 77 22.04 13.70 8.32
N GLN A 78 21.66 14.98 8.30
CA GLN A 78 20.43 15.41 7.64
C GLN A 78 20.52 15.33 6.11
N GLY A 79 21.68 15.57 5.52
CA GLY A 79 21.94 15.32 4.09
C GLY A 79 21.68 13.85 3.73
N ASN A 80 22.19 12.92 4.52
CA ASN A 80 21.92 11.48 4.32
C ASN A 80 20.45 11.11 4.50
N ARG A 81 19.74 11.77 5.42
CA ARG A 81 18.29 11.63 5.55
C ARG A 81 17.53 12.03 4.29
N TYR A 82 17.93 13.15 3.68
CA TYR A 82 17.34 13.60 2.42
C TYR A 82 17.54 12.58 1.31
N PHE A 83 18.79 12.12 1.08
CA PHE A 83 19.10 11.09 0.09
C PHE A 83 18.33 9.79 0.37
N LYS A 84 18.32 9.30 1.60
CA LYS A 84 17.55 8.12 1.97
C LYS A 84 16.07 8.27 1.59
N ARG A 85 15.41 9.39 1.97
CA ARG A 85 13.99 9.62 1.68
C ARG A 85 13.73 9.71 0.18
N PHE A 86 14.59 10.34 -0.57
CA PHE A 86 14.49 10.43 -2.02
C PHE A 86 14.55 9.05 -2.68
N TYR A 87 15.54 8.25 -2.33
CA TYR A 87 15.72 6.93 -2.92
C TYR A 87 14.66 5.90 -2.46
N VAL A 88 14.14 6.00 -1.24
CA VAL A 88 13.01 5.19 -0.79
C VAL A 88 11.75 5.51 -1.59
N ARG A 89 11.49 6.77 -1.91
CA ARG A 89 10.37 7.15 -2.81
C ARG A 89 10.60 6.67 -4.23
N ARG A 90 11.83 6.78 -4.74
CA ARG A 90 12.20 6.26 -6.05
C ARG A 90 11.98 4.75 -6.14
N PHE A 91 12.39 4.00 -5.11
CA PHE A 91 12.09 2.58 -4.99
C PHE A 91 10.58 2.31 -5.09
N ALA A 92 9.78 2.99 -4.28
CA ALA A 92 8.33 2.83 -4.29
C ALA A 92 7.72 3.11 -5.67
N ASN A 93 8.12 4.21 -6.31
CA ASN A 93 7.62 4.58 -7.65
C ASN A 93 8.00 3.55 -8.73
N ASN A 94 9.23 3.02 -8.69
CA ASN A 94 9.68 1.99 -9.61
C ASN A 94 8.88 0.69 -9.43
N VAL A 95 8.63 0.29 -8.18
CA VAL A 95 7.79 -0.88 -7.86
C VAL A 95 6.36 -0.67 -8.32
N SER A 96 5.76 0.50 -8.03
CA SER A 96 4.39 0.85 -8.47
C SER A 96 4.27 0.77 -10.00
N ARG A 97 5.20 1.41 -10.72
CA ARG A 97 5.24 1.35 -12.19
C ARG A 97 5.28 -0.09 -12.69
N ARG A 98 6.18 -0.91 -12.14
CA ARG A 98 6.37 -2.31 -12.56
C ARG A 98 5.13 -3.16 -12.27
N MET A 99 4.54 -3.02 -11.07
CA MET A 99 3.31 -3.73 -10.71
C MET A 99 2.16 -3.35 -11.64
N LYS A 100 1.95 -2.05 -11.88
CA LYS A 100 0.89 -1.55 -12.78
C LYS A 100 1.10 -1.99 -14.22
N GLN A 101 2.34 -2.01 -14.72
CA GLN A 101 2.66 -2.52 -16.08
C GLN A 101 2.33 -4.01 -16.21
N VAL A 102 2.77 -4.83 -15.25
CA VAL A 102 2.47 -6.27 -15.25
C VAL A 102 0.97 -6.52 -15.14
N LEU A 103 0.31 -5.81 -14.24
CA LEU A 103 -1.14 -5.96 -14.04
C LEU A 103 -1.92 -5.56 -15.29
N TYR A 104 -1.58 -4.42 -15.90
CA TYR A 104 -2.21 -3.97 -17.14
C TYR A 104 -2.05 -5.02 -18.25
N ALA A 105 -0.83 -5.51 -18.50
CA ALA A 105 -0.58 -6.55 -19.50
C ALA A 105 -1.40 -7.83 -19.23
N LYS A 106 -1.54 -8.22 -17.95
CA LYS A 106 -2.32 -9.38 -17.54
C LYS A 106 -3.82 -9.17 -17.69
N LEU A 107 -4.33 -7.97 -17.38
CA LEU A 107 -5.75 -7.64 -17.53
C LEU A 107 -6.17 -7.63 -19.01
N VAL A 108 -5.35 -7.03 -19.88
CA VAL A 108 -5.64 -7.01 -21.34
C VAL A 108 -5.60 -8.41 -21.95
N ALA A 109 -4.78 -9.31 -21.42
CA ALA A 109 -4.69 -10.70 -21.87
C ALA A 109 -5.78 -11.63 -21.30
N ARG A 110 -6.67 -11.14 -20.41
CA ARG A 110 -7.76 -11.94 -19.84
C ARG A 110 -8.97 -12.03 -20.76
N SER A 111 -9.71 -13.15 -20.64
CA SER A 111 -10.98 -13.30 -21.30
C SER A 111 -12.05 -12.36 -20.76
N ARG A 112 -12.97 -11.94 -21.61
CA ARG A 112 -14.10 -11.07 -21.23
C ARG A 112 -14.97 -11.69 -20.13
N VAL A 113 -15.15 -13.00 -20.12
CA VAL A 113 -15.93 -13.74 -19.10
C VAL A 113 -15.32 -13.51 -17.72
N SER A 114 -14.01 -13.63 -17.58
CA SER A 114 -13.33 -13.44 -16.29
C SER A 114 -13.35 -11.99 -15.81
N LEU A 115 -13.38 -11.02 -16.72
CA LEU A 115 -13.49 -9.59 -16.41
C LEU A 115 -14.91 -9.23 -15.93
N ILE A 116 -15.95 -9.74 -16.62
CA ILE A 116 -17.35 -9.52 -16.25
C ILE A 116 -17.67 -10.15 -14.89
N SER A 117 -17.21 -11.38 -14.63
CA SER A 117 -17.45 -12.07 -13.36
C SER A 117 -16.83 -11.36 -12.16
N GLU A 118 -15.74 -10.63 -12.36
CA GLU A 118 -15.03 -9.91 -11.29
C GLU A 118 -15.59 -8.50 -11.03
N GLY A 119 -16.24 -7.91 -12.04
CA GLY A 119 -16.83 -6.58 -12.01
C GLY A 119 -15.79 -5.46 -12.18
N GLU A 120 -16.10 -4.47 -13.01
CA GLU A 120 -15.19 -3.36 -13.37
C GLU A 120 -14.70 -2.57 -12.15
N GLY A 121 -15.60 -2.25 -11.20
CA GLY A 121 -15.24 -1.53 -9.98
C GLY A 121 -14.26 -2.29 -9.08
N SER A 122 -14.40 -3.63 -9.00
CA SER A 122 -13.47 -4.49 -8.26
C SER A 122 -12.09 -4.49 -8.91
N ILE A 123 -12.02 -4.61 -10.23
CA ILE A 123 -10.77 -4.59 -11.00
C ILE A 123 -10.05 -3.25 -10.83
N MET A 124 -10.78 -2.12 -10.96
CA MET A 124 -10.22 -0.79 -10.77
C MET A 124 -9.69 -0.59 -9.34
N THR A 125 -10.41 -1.05 -8.32
CA THR A 125 -9.95 -1.01 -6.94
C THR A 125 -8.65 -1.79 -6.75
N LYS A 126 -8.56 -3.00 -7.31
CA LYS A 126 -7.35 -3.83 -7.25
C LYS A 126 -6.19 -3.23 -8.05
N ALA A 127 -6.47 -2.69 -9.24
CA ALA A 127 -5.45 -2.15 -10.14
C ALA A 127 -4.82 -0.85 -9.62
N ILE A 128 -5.58 -0.02 -8.91
CA ILE A 128 -5.11 1.26 -8.39
C ILE A 128 -4.92 1.19 -6.87
N GLY A 129 -6.00 0.99 -6.12
CA GLY A 129 -5.98 1.08 -4.66
C GLY A 129 -5.12 0.01 -3.99
N ASP A 130 -5.35 -1.27 -4.33
CA ASP A 130 -4.61 -2.37 -3.70
C ASP A 130 -3.13 -2.39 -4.12
N VAL A 131 -2.80 -2.02 -5.36
CA VAL A 131 -1.40 -1.87 -5.79
C VAL A 131 -0.71 -0.76 -5.01
N ASP A 132 -1.36 0.41 -4.86
CA ASP A 132 -0.77 1.52 -4.12
C ASP A 132 -0.62 1.20 -2.62
N ASP A 133 -1.56 0.46 -2.02
CA ASP A 133 -1.43 -0.03 -0.64
C ASP A 133 -0.28 -1.06 -0.48
N CYS A 134 -0.06 -1.95 -1.45
CA CYS A 134 1.07 -2.87 -1.47
C CYS A 134 2.40 -2.12 -1.52
N VAL A 135 2.51 -1.16 -2.45
CA VAL A 135 3.72 -0.34 -2.63
C VAL A 135 3.99 0.52 -1.39
N GLU A 136 2.96 1.13 -0.82
CA GLU A 136 3.08 1.93 0.41
C GLU A 136 3.54 1.06 1.59
N GLY A 137 3.06 -0.19 1.69
CA GLY A 137 3.54 -1.14 2.67
C GLY A 137 5.02 -1.50 2.49
N MET A 138 5.45 -1.78 1.26
CA MET A 138 6.87 -2.04 0.94
C MET A 138 7.74 -0.81 1.26
N ARG A 139 7.28 0.39 0.93
CA ARG A 139 7.95 1.66 1.25
C ARG A 139 8.07 1.87 2.75
N LYS A 140 6.99 1.67 3.51
CA LYS A 140 6.99 1.81 4.98
C LYS A 140 7.88 0.77 5.62
N PHE A 141 7.83 -0.49 5.18
CA PHE A 141 8.73 -1.52 5.65
C PHE A 141 10.20 -1.11 5.48
N THR A 142 10.58 -0.70 4.27
CA THR A 142 11.94 -0.25 3.98
C THR A 142 12.34 0.96 4.83
N THR A 143 11.43 1.93 5.02
CA THR A 143 11.70 3.11 5.84
C THR A 143 11.90 2.74 7.30
N GLU A 144 10.98 1.97 7.88
CA GLU A 144 10.96 1.66 9.30
C GLU A 144 12.03 0.63 9.70
N LEU A 145 12.46 -0.23 8.78
CA LEU A 145 13.59 -1.12 9.01
C LEU A 145 14.83 -0.33 9.46
N PHE A 146 15.08 0.82 8.82
CA PHE A 146 16.18 1.71 9.20
C PHE A 146 15.79 2.66 10.32
N ASP A 147 14.67 3.38 10.20
CA ASP A 147 14.33 4.46 11.12
C ASP A 147 13.92 3.97 12.51
N THR A 148 13.42 2.74 12.60
CA THR A 148 13.09 2.10 13.86
C THR A 148 14.08 1.00 14.19
N GLY A 149 14.32 0.03 13.30
CA GLY A 149 15.17 -1.13 13.58
C GLY A 149 16.63 -0.75 13.83
N VAL A 150 17.29 -0.14 12.85
CA VAL A 150 18.72 0.24 12.98
C VAL A 150 18.91 1.29 14.08
N ALA A 151 18.00 2.26 14.19
CA ALA A 151 18.10 3.28 15.22
C ALA A 151 17.94 2.70 16.65
N LEU A 152 17.01 1.74 16.85
CA LEU A 152 16.88 1.06 18.15
C LEU A 152 18.16 0.31 18.51
N LEU A 153 18.70 -0.47 17.55
CA LEU A 153 19.97 -1.20 17.77
C LEU A 153 21.12 -0.25 18.11
N ALA A 154 21.21 0.89 17.41
CA ALA A 154 22.24 1.89 17.65
C ALA A 154 22.11 2.53 19.06
N TYR A 155 20.90 2.92 19.47
CA TYR A 155 20.68 3.45 20.83
C TYR A 155 20.88 2.38 21.89
N CYS A 156 20.45 1.14 21.68
CA CYS A 156 20.71 0.03 22.61
C CYS A 156 22.22 -0.20 22.76
N GLY A 157 22.96 -0.27 21.64
CA GLY A 157 24.40 -0.43 21.68
C GLY A 157 25.12 0.67 22.44
N MET A 158 24.69 1.94 22.27
CA MET A 158 25.25 3.06 23.00
C MET A 158 24.96 3.01 24.52
N LEU A 159 23.73 2.65 24.89
CA LEU A 159 23.36 2.49 26.32
C LEU A 159 24.16 1.36 26.97
N LEU A 160 24.32 0.20 26.29
CA LEU A 160 25.10 -0.94 26.78
C LEU A 160 26.59 -0.62 26.91
N HIS A 161 27.12 0.28 26.08
CA HIS A 161 28.51 0.73 26.16
C HIS A 161 28.79 1.55 27.41
N TYR A 162 27.84 2.43 27.82
CA TYR A 162 28.02 3.27 29.02
C TYR A 162 27.83 2.49 30.33
N ASP A 163 26.75 1.71 30.45
CA ASP A 163 26.49 0.84 31.61
C ASP A 163 25.48 -0.25 31.21
N TRP A 164 25.95 -1.47 31.01
CA TRP A 164 25.11 -2.57 30.56
C TRP A 164 24.04 -2.97 31.58
N ARG A 165 24.31 -2.80 32.91
CA ARG A 165 23.36 -3.16 33.99
C ARG A 165 22.18 -2.20 34.02
N LEU A 166 22.48 -0.91 34.04
CA LEU A 166 21.45 0.13 34.01
C LEU A 166 20.70 0.12 32.67
N ALA A 167 21.40 -0.14 31.56
CA ALA A 167 20.76 -0.26 30.25
C ALA A 167 19.72 -1.39 30.22
N LEU A 168 20.00 -2.58 30.77
CA LEU A 168 19.07 -3.68 30.85
C LEU A 168 17.83 -3.34 31.67
N ILE A 169 17.99 -2.68 32.82
CA ILE A 169 16.86 -2.21 33.64
C ILE A 169 15.99 -1.23 32.83
N CYS A 170 16.61 -0.23 32.22
CA CYS A 170 15.89 0.75 31.41
C CYS A 170 15.21 0.14 30.17
N MET A 171 15.81 -0.86 29.53
CA MET A 171 15.25 -1.57 28.37
C MET A 171 14.03 -2.43 28.70
N LEU A 172 13.72 -2.67 29.97
CA LEU A 172 12.52 -3.39 30.38
C LEU A 172 11.23 -2.58 30.15
N PHE A 173 11.28 -1.24 30.27
CA PHE A 173 10.11 -0.38 30.17
C PHE A 173 9.49 -0.27 28.78
N PRO A 174 10.26 -0.15 27.67
CA PRO A 174 9.70 -0.16 26.31
C PRO A 174 8.85 -1.39 25.95
N PRO A 175 9.25 -2.65 26.24
CA PRO A 175 8.41 -3.82 26.05
C PRO A 175 7.13 -3.82 26.90
N ILE A 176 7.20 -3.37 28.16
CA ILE A 176 6.02 -3.22 29.02
C ILE A 176 5.06 -2.20 28.41
N SER A 177 5.57 -1.07 27.95
CA SER A 177 4.80 -0.06 27.23
C SER A 177 4.12 -0.62 26.00
N TYR A 178 4.82 -1.48 25.23
CA TYR A 178 4.26 -2.15 24.05
C TYR A 178 3.13 -3.11 24.44
N ALA A 179 3.30 -3.91 25.48
CA ALA A 179 2.27 -4.83 25.98
C ALA A 179 1.01 -4.08 26.45
N ALA A 180 1.18 -2.93 27.11
CA ALA A 180 0.07 -2.06 27.50
C ALA A 180 -0.64 -1.46 26.26
N ALA A 181 0.14 -1.03 25.26
CA ALA A 181 -0.40 -0.52 24.00
C ALA A 181 -1.21 -1.57 23.24
N GLU A 182 -0.79 -2.85 23.23
CA GLU A 182 -1.50 -3.94 22.56
C GLU A 182 -2.87 -4.22 23.23
N LYS A 183 -2.96 -4.14 24.57
CA LYS A 183 -4.24 -4.22 25.27
C LYS A 183 -5.17 -3.05 24.95
N LEU A 184 -4.65 -1.84 24.86
CA LEU A 184 -5.44 -0.64 24.51
C LEU A 184 -5.89 -0.65 23.05
N LYS A 185 -5.15 -1.30 22.16
CA LYS A 185 -5.48 -1.41 20.74
C LYS A 185 -6.86 -2.04 20.50
N THR A 186 -7.28 -3.02 21.31
CA THR A 186 -8.60 -3.65 21.18
C THR A 186 -9.73 -2.64 21.42
N VAL A 187 -9.56 -1.72 22.39
CA VAL A 187 -10.53 -0.65 22.65
C VAL A 187 -10.58 0.34 21.49
N VAL A 188 -9.41 0.73 20.96
CA VAL A 188 -9.31 1.64 19.80
C VAL A 188 -9.93 1.02 18.56
N GLN A 189 -9.73 -0.27 18.33
CA GLN A 189 -10.34 -0.99 17.21
C GLN A 189 -11.87 -1.02 17.36
N LYS A 190 -12.39 -1.43 18.51
CA LYS A 190 -13.84 -1.50 18.77
C LYS A 190 -14.53 -0.14 18.59
N THR A 191 -13.96 0.93 19.16
CA THR A 191 -14.50 2.27 18.99
C THR A 191 -14.36 2.79 17.56
N GLY A 192 -13.30 2.40 16.85
CA GLY A 192 -13.09 2.70 15.43
C GLY A 192 -14.10 1.99 14.52
N GLU A 193 -14.46 0.75 14.82
CA GLU A 193 -15.52 -0.01 14.11
C GLU A 193 -16.89 0.64 14.32
N GLN A 194 -17.24 0.99 15.56
CA GLN A 194 -18.48 1.72 15.85
C GLN A 194 -18.56 3.04 15.09
N ARG A 195 -17.47 3.82 15.04
CA ARG A 195 -17.44 5.05 14.23
C ARG A 195 -17.65 4.77 12.75
N LYS A 196 -17.08 3.70 12.18
CA LYS A 196 -17.27 3.33 10.77
C LYS A 196 -18.70 2.93 10.48
N GLU A 197 -19.34 2.20 11.39
CA GLU A 197 -20.74 1.80 11.27
C GLU A 197 -21.68 3.03 11.26
N GLN A 198 -21.51 3.95 12.21
CA GLN A 198 -22.29 5.20 12.23
C GLN A 198 -21.98 6.09 11.03
N SER A 199 -20.72 6.11 10.54
CA SER A 199 -20.38 6.81 9.30
C SER A 199 -21.08 6.21 8.08
N ALA A 200 -21.22 4.90 8.01
CA ALA A 200 -21.95 4.24 6.92
C ALA A 200 -23.44 4.56 6.95
N ALA A 201 -24.05 4.57 8.14
CA ALA A 201 -25.44 4.96 8.32
C ALA A 201 -25.70 6.43 7.90
N LEU A 202 -24.83 7.34 8.34
CA LEU A 202 -24.90 8.76 7.95
C LEU A 202 -24.72 8.96 6.45
N ASN A 203 -23.76 8.25 5.83
CA ASN A 203 -23.55 8.30 4.38
C ASN A 203 -24.77 7.79 3.60
N ALA A 204 -25.39 6.71 4.07
CA ALA A 204 -26.62 6.17 3.46
C ALA A 204 -27.78 7.19 3.56
N ALA A 205 -27.98 7.81 4.73
CA ALA A 205 -28.98 8.85 4.93
C ALA A 205 -28.71 10.09 4.06
N THR A 206 -27.43 10.48 3.91
CA THR A 206 -27.03 11.60 3.04
C THR A 206 -27.34 11.30 1.57
N LEU A 207 -27.00 10.08 1.12
CA LEU A 207 -27.25 9.65 -0.25
C LEU A 207 -28.76 9.55 -0.56
N ASP A 208 -29.53 9.00 0.38
CA ASP A 208 -30.98 8.93 0.28
C ASP A 208 -31.60 10.35 0.12
N ARG A 209 -31.15 11.28 0.97
CA ARG A 209 -31.61 12.68 0.90
C ARG A 209 -31.23 13.36 -0.41
N ALA A 210 -30.05 13.14 -0.92
CA ALA A 210 -29.60 13.71 -2.19
C ALA A 210 -30.36 13.13 -3.38
N ARG A 211 -30.58 11.82 -3.40
CA ARG A 211 -31.34 11.15 -4.50
C ARG A 211 -32.81 11.46 -4.51
N ASN A 212 -33.41 11.53 -3.34
CA ASN A 212 -34.86 11.66 -3.17
C ASN A 212 -35.33 13.09 -2.79
N ALA A 213 -34.46 14.10 -2.98
CA ALA A 213 -34.74 15.49 -2.59
C ALA A 213 -36.05 16.04 -3.20
N LEU A 214 -36.31 15.75 -4.48
CA LEU A 214 -37.53 16.16 -5.16
C LEU A 214 -38.74 15.48 -4.54
N THR A 215 -38.69 14.19 -4.25
CA THR A 215 -39.75 13.42 -3.63
C THR A 215 -40.14 14.02 -2.27
N TYR A 216 -39.16 14.32 -1.43
CA TYR A 216 -39.42 14.91 -0.11
C TYR A 216 -40.07 16.27 -0.21
N ARG A 217 -39.68 17.12 -1.18
CA ARG A 217 -40.34 18.42 -1.42
C ARG A 217 -41.78 18.29 -1.88
N VAL A 218 -42.02 17.36 -2.82
CA VAL A 218 -43.41 17.16 -3.35
C VAL A 218 -44.35 16.65 -2.28
N PHE A 219 -43.87 15.84 -1.32
CA PHE A 219 -44.73 15.30 -0.25
C PHE A 219 -44.63 16.06 1.08
N GLY A 220 -43.91 17.19 1.15
CA GLY A 220 -43.76 18.02 2.34
C GLY A 220 -43.13 17.30 3.54
N ARG A 221 -42.18 16.37 3.30
CA ARG A 221 -41.56 15.54 4.31
C ARG A 221 -40.11 15.96 4.64
N GLU A 222 -39.71 17.17 4.30
CA GLU A 222 -38.35 17.66 4.53
C GLU A 222 -37.98 17.70 6.01
N GLU A 223 -38.92 18.16 6.87
CA GLU A 223 -38.66 18.34 8.30
C GLU A 223 -38.50 16.99 9.02
N ASP A 224 -39.44 16.05 8.77
CA ASP A 224 -39.35 14.70 9.35
C ASP A 224 -38.00 14.03 8.99
N ARG A 225 -37.52 14.23 7.77
CA ARG A 225 -36.27 13.68 7.29
C ARG A 225 -35.06 14.44 7.80
N ARG A 226 -35.20 15.74 8.08
CA ARG A 226 -34.15 16.54 8.72
C ARG A 226 -33.87 16.01 10.13
N GLN A 227 -34.93 15.80 10.91
CA GLN A 227 -34.80 15.27 12.27
C GLN A 227 -34.11 13.89 12.28
N ALA A 228 -34.55 12.95 11.44
CA ALA A 228 -33.91 11.64 11.33
C ALA A 228 -32.44 11.70 10.86
N TYR A 229 -32.09 12.72 10.06
CA TYR A 229 -30.68 12.94 9.67
C TYR A 229 -29.83 13.49 10.83
N GLU A 230 -30.38 14.42 11.62
CA GLU A 230 -29.72 14.97 12.79
C GLU A 230 -29.47 13.89 13.85
N GLU A 231 -30.39 12.94 14.07
CA GLU A 231 -30.18 11.78 14.94
C GLU A 231 -29.01 10.91 14.48
N ASN A 232 -28.87 10.66 13.17
CA ASN A 232 -27.71 9.94 12.62
C ASN A 232 -26.40 10.73 12.76
N LEU A 233 -26.47 12.06 12.63
CA LEU A 233 -25.32 12.95 12.79
C LEU A 233 -24.83 12.95 14.23
N ASP A 234 -25.72 13.05 15.22
CA ASP A 234 -25.43 13.00 16.65
C ASP A 234 -24.81 11.63 17.05
N ALA A 235 -25.37 10.55 16.52
CA ALA A 235 -24.84 9.20 16.74
C ALA A 235 -23.43 9.07 16.18
N TYR A 236 -23.19 9.58 14.97
CA TYR A 236 -21.84 9.61 14.37
C TYR A 236 -20.88 10.48 15.16
N GLU A 237 -21.28 11.69 15.55
CA GLU A 237 -20.45 12.61 16.33
C GLU A 237 -20.02 11.97 17.66
N SER A 238 -20.96 11.42 18.42
CA SER A 238 -20.70 10.72 19.65
C SER A 238 -19.71 9.54 19.49
N ALA A 239 -19.88 8.75 18.45
CA ALA A 239 -18.98 7.64 18.14
C ALA A 239 -17.60 8.15 17.67
N ALA A 240 -17.56 9.23 16.89
CA ALA A 240 -16.32 9.85 16.43
C ALA A 240 -15.51 10.48 17.57
N ILE A 241 -16.17 11.20 18.47
CA ILE A 241 -15.52 11.77 19.67
C ILE A 241 -14.90 10.64 20.52
N ARG A 242 -15.68 9.59 20.81
CA ARG A 242 -15.20 8.44 21.61
C ARG A 242 -14.01 7.75 20.95
N ALA A 243 -14.08 7.48 19.64
CA ALA A 243 -12.99 6.88 18.90
C ALA A 243 -11.74 7.77 18.88
N ASN A 244 -11.91 9.09 18.70
CA ASN A 244 -10.80 10.04 18.68
C ASN A 244 -10.14 10.20 20.05
N VAL A 245 -10.93 10.25 21.14
CA VAL A 245 -10.39 10.30 22.51
C VAL A 245 -9.47 9.11 22.77
N TRP A 246 -9.95 7.88 22.52
CA TRP A 246 -9.14 6.69 22.72
C TRP A 246 -7.91 6.63 21.80
N ASN A 247 -8.08 6.95 20.52
CA ASN A 247 -6.98 6.95 19.57
C ASN A 247 -5.88 7.97 19.91
N THR A 248 -6.29 9.17 20.38
CA THR A 248 -5.36 10.24 20.74
C THR A 248 -4.70 9.96 22.10
N SER A 249 -5.44 9.44 23.07
CA SER A 249 -4.94 9.13 24.43
C SER A 249 -3.97 7.95 24.44
N MET A 250 -4.04 7.07 23.47
CA MET A 250 -3.14 5.92 23.36
C MET A 250 -1.66 6.34 23.33
N THR A 251 -1.32 7.36 22.54
CA THR A 251 0.07 7.82 22.39
C THR A 251 0.69 8.37 23.68
N PRO A 252 0.08 9.28 24.44
CA PRO A 252 0.62 9.73 25.71
C PRO A 252 0.71 8.60 26.75
N ILE A 253 -0.29 7.72 26.85
CA ILE A 253 -0.29 6.62 27.83
C ILE A 253 0.95 5.74 27.68
N TYR A 254 1.18 5.17 26.50
CA TYR A 254 2.34 4.28 26.33
C TYR A 254 3.68 5.01 26.35
N ARG A 255 3.72 6.30 25.97
CA ARG A 255 4.94 7.12 26.12
C ARG A 255 5.28 7.36 27.58
N SER A 256 4.28 7.65 28.41
CA SER A 256 4.50 7.82 29.85
C SER A 256 5.04 6.54 30.48
N ILE A 257 4.46 5.37 30.14
CA ILE A 257 4.95 4.07 30.62
C ILE A 257 6.40 3.82 30.15
N ALA A 258 6.71 4.09 28.88
CA ALA A 258 8.07 3.91 28.35
C ALA A 258 9.11 4.82 29.05
N LEU A 259 8.69 5.99 29.54
CA LEU A 259 9.55 6.95 30.23
C LEU A 259 9.65 6.71 31.73
N LEU A 260 8.92 5.76 32.32
CA LEU A 260 9.07 5.39 33.74
C LEU A 260 10.47 4.87 34.09
N GLY A 261 11.28 4.53 33.13
CA GLY A 261 12.70 4.25 33.32
C GLY A 261 13.54 5.47 33.73
N ILE A 262 13.07 6.71 33.50
CA ILE A 262 13.80 7.94 33.85
C ILE A 262 14.05 8.05 35.39
N PRO A 263 13.07 7.87 36.29
CA PRO A 263 13.33 7.85 37.71
C PRO A 263 14.41 6.87 38.16
N PHE A 264 14.40 5.66 37.57
CA PHE A 264 15.46 4.66 37.83
C PHE A 264 16.82 5.14 37.31
N LEU A 265 16.84 5.72 36.12
CA LEU A 265 18.06 6.28 35.55
C LEU A 265 18.62 7.43 36.38
N LEU A 266 17.77 8.31 36.91
CA LEU A 266 18.19 9.41 37.78
C LEU A 266 18.79 8.84 39.06
N TRP A 267 18.12 7.87 39.71
CA TRP A 267 18.57 7.27 40.95
C TRP A 267 19.90 6.52 40.83
N PHE A 268 20.03 5.65 39.85
CA PHE A 268 21.26 4.87 39.64
C PHE A 268 22.36 5.67 38.95
N GLY A 269 21.99 6.55 38.02
CA GLY A 269 22.94 7.42 37.34
C GLY A 269 23.59 8.44 38.28
N GLN A 270 22.86 8.98 39.27
CA GLN A 270 23.46 9.79 40.30
C GLN A 270 24.55 9.05 41.09
N LYS A 271 24.32 7.76 41.42
CA LYS A 271 25.32 6.92 42.08
C LYS A 271 26.56 6.71 41.22
N ASN A 272 26.37 6.53 39.92
CA ASN A 272 27.50 6.38 38.96
C ASN A 272 28.32 7.70 38.88
N VAL A 273 27.68 8.86 38.94
CA VAL A 273 28.38 10.16 38.93
C VAL A 273 29.11 10.44 40.24
N MET A 274 28.60 9.91 41.36
CA MET A 274 29.23 10.02 42.67
C MET A 274 30.28 8.93 42.97
N ASP A 275 30.65 8.13 41.95
CA ASP A 275 31.55 6.98 42.07
C ASP A 275 31.14 5.91 43.10
N THR A 276 29.87 5.92 43.51
CA THR A 276 29.25 4.92 44.41
C THR A 276 28.40 3.89 43.70
N GLY A 277 28.35 3.97 42.35
CA GLY A 277 27.54 3.11 41.49
C GLY A 277 28.29 1.96 40.86
N TRP A 278 27.75 1.46 39.77
CA TRP A 278 28.31 0.32 39.00
C TRP A 278 29.37 0.73 37.98
N SER A 279 29.36 1.97 37.56
CA SER A 279 30.28 2.56 36.57
C SER A 279 30.64 3.97 37.01
N SER A 280 31.86 4.43 36.76
CA SER A 280 32.25 5.81 37.00
C SER A 280 31.82 6.67 35.81
N TRP A 281 30.99 7.66 36.04
CA TRP A 281 30.46 8.56 35.04
C TRP A 281 30.82 10.01 35.32
N ASP A 282 31.12 10.74 34.26
CA ASP A 282 31.07 12.19 34.29
C ASP A 282 29.64 12.71 33.95
N ILE A 283 29.43 13.98 34.06
CA ILE A 283 28.15 14.63 33.75
C ILE A 283 27.82 14.50 32.27
N ALA A 284 28.83 14.42 31.38
CA ALA A 284 28.65 14.20 29.97
C ALA A 284 28.08 12.81 29.68
N ALA A 285 28.60 11.77 30.32
CA ALA A 285 28.11 10.40 30.21
C ALA A 285 26.66 10.27 30.69
N PHE A 286 26.36 10.86 31.89
CA PHE A 286 25.00 10.88 32.43
C PHE A 286 24.00 11.52 31.48
N THR A 287 24.32 12.70 30.96
CA THR A 287 23.43 13.44 30.02
C THR A 287 23.26 12.68 28.71
N THR A 288 24.33 12.10 28.19
CA THR A 288 24.30 11.26 26.99
C THR A 288 23.38 10.05 27.16
N PHE A 289 23.52 9.34 28.28
CA PHE A 289 22.70 8.16 28.58
C PHE A 289 21.21 8.53 28.71
N LEU A 290 20.89 9.60 29.45
CA LEU A 290 19.52 10.12 29.62
C LEU A 290 18.91 10.50 28.26
N ALA A 291 19.65 11.20 27.41
CA ALA A 291 19.19 11.60 26.10
C ALA A 291 18.99 10.38 25.19
N CYS A 292 19.90 9.40 25.18
CA CYS A 292 19.77 8.16 24.43
C CYS A 292 18.56 7.34 24.87
N PHE A 293 18.35 7.15 26.18
CA PHE A 293 17.21 6.41 26.69
C PHE A 293 15.88 7.08 26.31
N THR A 294 15.77 8.40 26.44
CA THR A 294 14.59 9.15 26.03
C THR A 294 14.26 8.95 24.53
N LYS A 295 15.29 8.93 23.66
CA LYS A 295 15.12 8.66 22.22
C LYS A 295 14.70 7.22 21.97
N LEU A 296 15.35 6.25 22.65
CA LEU A 296 15.00 4.82 22.57
C LEU A 296 13.52 4.60 22.94
N ALA A 297 13.07 5.11 24.08
CA ALA A 297 11.70 4.96 24.56
C ALA A 297 10.67 5.51 23.55
N ARG A 298 10.95 6.69 22.98
CA ARG A 298 10.10 7.28 21.92
C ARG A 298 10.09 6.48 20.64
N LYS A 299 11.22 5.90 20.23
CA LYS A 299 11.31 5.08 19.02
C LYS A 299 10.62 3.72 19.17
N ALA A 300 10.81 3.05 20.28
CA ALA A 300 10.17 1.78 20.59
C ALA A 300 8.65 1.86 20.49
N SER A 301 8.05 2.95 20.96
CA SER A 301 6.61 3.18 20.88
C SER A 301 6.08 3.33 19.44
N SER A 302 6.93 3.62 18.48
CA SER A 302 6.53 3.78 17.08
C SER A 302 6.57 2.46 16.29
N ALA A 303 7.17 1.41 16.82
CA ALA A 303 7.31 0.11 16.15
C ALA A 303 5.97 -0.54 15.77
N ALA A 304 4.92 -0.33 16.58
CA ALA A 304 3.57 -0.84 16.30
C ALA A 304 2.99 -0.32 14.96
N LYS A 305 3.38 0.88 14.52
CA LYS A 305 2.92 1.46 13.24
C LYS A 305 3.41 0.66 12.02
N LEU A 306 4.59 0.03 12.14
CA LEU A 306 5.14 -0.83 11.09
C LEU A 306 4.24 -2.05 10.85
N PHE A 307 3.84 -2.75 11.92
CA PHE A 307 3.00 -3.95 11.83
C PHE A 307 1.67 -3.65 11.13
N ASN A 308 1.01 -2.54 11.47
CA ASN A 308 -0.25 -2.15 10.84
C ASN A 308 -0.08 -1.87 9.34
N ALA A 309 1.01 -1.21 8.95
CA ALA A 309 1.29 -0.93 7.54
C ALA A 309 1.60 -2.20 6.74
N VAL A 310 2.39 -3.13 7.32
CA VAL A 310 2.71 -4.42 6.71
C VAL A 310 1.47 -5.28 6.59
N HIS A 311 0.63 -5.36 7.65
CA HIS A 311 -0.61 -6.13 7.62
C HIS A 311 -1.57 -5.63 6.54
N LYS A 312 -1.77 -4.30 6.44
CA LYS A 312 -2.60 -3.71 5.38
C LYS A 312 -2.07 -4.08 3.98
N ALA A 313 -0.76 -3.97 3.78
CA ALA A 313 -0.14 -4.35 2.52
C ALA A 313 -0.28 -5.84 2.20
N GLN A 314 -0.22 -6.73 3.20
CA GLN A 314 -0.46 -8.16 3.01
C GLN A 314 -1.89 -8.45 2.54
N VAL A 315 -2.89 -7.82 3.13
CA VAL A 315 -4.30 -7.97 2.70
C VAL A 315 -4.45 -7.55 1.24
N SER A 316 -3.95 -6.37 0.86
CA SER A 316 -3.99 -5.89 -0.51
C SER A 316 -3.19 -6.78 -1.47
N TRP A 317 -2.02 -7.30 -1.02
CA TRP A 317 -1.23 -8.26 -1.79
C TRP A 317 -2.00 -9.55 -2.09
N HIS A 318 -2.71 -10.12 -1.12
CA HIS A 318 -3.53 -11.32 -1.33
C HIS A 318 -4.62 -11.11 -2.40
N ARG A 319 -5.15 -9.90 -2.53
CA ARG A 319 -6.16 -9.54 -3.53
C ARG A 319 -5.56 -9.33 -4.93
N VAL A 320 -4.35 -8.77 -5.01
CA VAL A 320 -3.67 -8.45 -6.28
C VAL A 320 -2.89 -9.65 -6.82
N LYS A 321 -2.31 -10.48 -5.95
CA LYS A 321 -1.47 -11.62 -6.33
C LYS A 321 -2.10 -12.56 -7.38
N PRO A 322 -3.38 -12.97 -7.30
CA PRO A 322 -3.99 -13.83 -8.31
C PRO A 322 -4.01 -13.17 -9.71
N LEU A 323 -4.17 -11.85 -9.77
CA LEU A 323 -4.14 -11.09 -11.01
C LEU A 323 -2.73 -11.03 -11.62
N LEU A 324 -1.71 -10.91 -10.77
CA LEU A 324 -0.30 -10.89 -11.20
C LEU A 324 0.20 -12.29 -11.62
N ALA A 325 -0.31 -13.34 -10.99
CA ALA A 325 0.06 -14.73 -11.27
C ALA A 325 -0.62 -15.29 -12.53
N ALA A 326 -1.78 -14.74 -12.93
CA ALA A 326 -2.55 -15.24 -14.06
C ALA A 326 -1.68 -15.36 -15.33
N THR A 327 -1.71 -16.53 -15.95
CA THR A 327 -1.17 -16.75 -17.29
C THR A 327 -2.15 -16.16 -18.28
N GLY A 328 -1.84 -15.01 -18.85
CA GLY A 328 -2.59 -14.47 -19.99
C GLY A 328 -2.01 -15.02 -21.28
N GLU A 329 -2.84 -15.14 -22.31
CA GLU A 329 -2.35 -15.37 -23.66
C GLU A 329 -1.41 -14.23 -24.10
N ALA A 330 -0.37 -14.55 -24.84
CA ALA A 330 0.51 -13.53 -25.38
C ALA A 330 -0.29 -12.58 -26.29
N LEU A 331 -0.07 -11.29 -26.13
CA LEU A 331 -0.65 -10.31 -27.04
C LEU A 331 0.00 -10.52 -28.44
N PRO A 332 -0.78 -10.47 -29.54
CA PRO A 332 -0.23 -10.63 -30.88
C PRO A 332 0.74 -9.47 -31.18
N GLU A 333 1.93 -9.83 -31.62
CA GLU A 333 2.96 -8.83 -31.98
C GLU A 333 2.61 -8.07 -33.27
N ARG A 334 1.91 -8.74 -34.20
CA ARG A 334 1.52 -8.15 -35.51
C ARG A 334 0.31 -8.86 -36.07
N LEU A 335 -0.68 -8.09 -36.57
CA LEU A 335 -1.80 -8.63 -37.32
C LEU A 335 -1.34 -8.89 -38.75
N VAL A 336 -1.52 -10.12 -39.22
CA VAL A 336 -1.30 -10.51 -40.65
C VAL A 336 -2.67 -10.56 -41.27
N PRO A 337 -2.94 -9.84 -42.38
CA PRO A 337 -4.22 -9.92 -43.07
C PRO A 337 -4.55 -11.37 -43.46
N ALA A 338 -5.76 -11.81 -43.15
CA ALA A 338 -6.23 -13.12 -43.54
C ALA A 338 -6.70 -13.12 -45.01
N GLU A 339 -6.43 -14.21 -45.75
CA GLU A 339 -6.99 -14.41 -47.05
C GLU A 339 -8.50 -14.70 -46.96
N ALA A 340 -9.25 -14.27 -47.99
CA ALA A 340 -10.69 -14.49 -48.02
C ALA A 340 -11.01 -15.99 -48.11
N ALA A 341 -11.79 -16.50 -47.17
CA ALA A 341 -12.16 -17.91 -47.09
C ALA A 341 -13.62 -18.07 -46.63
N PRO A 342 -14.28 -19.21 -46.90
CA PRO A 342 -15.64 -19.46 -46.43
C PRO A 342 -15.73 -19.52 -44.91
N LEU A 343 -16.77 -18.92 -44.35
CA LEU A 343 -17.15 -19.03 -42.94
C LEU A 343 -18.32 -20.01 -42.82
N ARG A 344 -18.23 -20.98 -41.91
CA ARG A 344 -19.29 -21.95 -41.66
C ARG A 344 -19.54 -22.10 -40.19
N ALA A 345 -20.79 -22.00 -39.78
CA ALA A 345 -21.26 -22.30 -38.43
C ALA A 345 -22.15 -23.54 -38.48
N GLU A 346 -21.93 -24.52 -37.60
CA GLU A 346 -22.68 -25.77 -37.51
C GLU A 346 -23.11 -26.00 -36.05
N ASP A 347 -24.43 -26.22 -35.91
CA ASP A 347 -25.10 -26.54 -34.65
C ASP A 347 -24.67 -25.62 -33.48
N LEU A 348 -24.51 -24.34 -33.80
CA LEU A 348 -24.02 -23.34 -32.81
C LEU A 348 -25.06 -23.10 -31.75
N CYS A 349 -24.70 -23.42 -30.51
CA CYS A 349 -25.47 -23.18 -29.31
C CYS A 349 -24.69 -22.30 -28.34
N PHE A 350 -25.41 -21.39 -27.63
CA PHE A 350 -24.77 -20.49 -26.67
C PHE A 350 -25.67 -20.20 -25.48
N ALA A 351 -25.06 -20.23 -24.28
CA ALA A 351 -25.66 -19.74 -23.03
C ALA A 351 -24.68 -18.82 -22.31
N TYR A 352 -25.19 -17.78 -21.68
CA TYR A 352 -24.38 -17.01 -20.71
C TYR A 352 -24.14 -17.83 -19.43
N PRO A 353 -23.02 -17.63 -18.72
CA PRO A 353 -22.76 -18.34 -17.46
C PRO A 353 -23.93 -18.20 -16.48
N GLY A 354 -24.54 -19.35 -16.10
CA GLY A 354 -25.71 -19.38 -15.19
C GLY A 354 -27.06 -18.99 -15.81
N GLY A 355 -27.13 -18.74 -17.13
CA GLY A 355 -28.36 -18.43 -17.86
C GLY A 355 -28.87 -19.58 -18.71
N GLU A 356 -30.09 -19.42 -19.23
CA GLU A 356 -30.67 -20.33 -20.22
C GLU A 356 -29.95 -20.24 -21.59
N GLU A 357 -30.09 -21.25 -22.37
CA GLU A 357 -29.56 -21.29 -23.74
C GLU A 357 -30.26 -20.23 -24.60
N LEU A 358 -29.49 -19.35 -25.21
CA LEU A 358 -29.99 -18.21 -26.01
C LEU A 358 -29.90 -18.48 -27.52
N LEU A 359 -28.90 -19.24 -27.97
CA LEU A 359 -28.78 -19.68 -29.36
C LEU A 359 -28.94 -21.18 -29.39
N HIS A 360 -29.83 -21.66 -30.25
CA HIS A 360 -30.17 -23.07 -30.39
C HIS A 360 -29.88 -23.56 -31.84
N ASN A 361 -28.89 -24.42 -31.99
CA ASN A 361 -28.56 -25.14 -33.26
C ASN A 361 -28.52 -24.24 -34.50
N VAL A 362 -27.85 -23.08 -34.40
CA VAL A 362 -27.74 -22.15 -35.53
C VAL A 362 -26.70 -22.65 -36.48
N SER A 363 -27.10 -22.92 -37.72
CA SER A 363 -26.20 -23.39 -38.79
C SER A 363 -26.37 -22.54 -40.06
N PHE A 364 -25.25 -22.07 -40.62
CA PHE A 364 -25.20 -21.35 -41.89
C PHE A 364 -23.79 -21.34 -42.45
N GLN A 365 -23.70 -20.97 -43.74
CA GLN A 365 -22.44 -20.81 -44.44
C GLN A 365 -22.42 -19.47 -45.20
N ALA A 366 -21.27 -18.80 -45.17
CA ALA A 366 -20.99 -17.56 -45.89
C ALA A 366 -19.80 -17.75 -46.83
N GLN A 367 -19.97 -17.45 -48.12
CA GLN A 367 -18.87 -17.38 -49.08
C GLN A 367 -18.25 -15.97 -49.07
N PRO A 368 -16.97 -15.82 -49.45
CA PRO A 368 -16.37 -14.51 -49.63
C PRO A 368 -17.22 -13.57 -50.49
N GLY A 369 -17.42 -12.33 -50.04
CA GLY A 369 -18.22 -11.33 -50.73
C GLY A 369 -19.74 -11.41 -50.46
N GLN A 370 -20.22 -12.39 -49.72
CA GLN A 370 -21.65 -12.48 -49.32
C GLN A 370 -21.98 -11.58 -48.14
N ILE A 371 -23.20 -11.05 -48.16
CA ILE A 371 -23.79 -10.33 -47.02
C ILE A 371 -24.87 -11.23 -46.42
N ILE A 372 -24.75 -11.49 -45.12
CA ILE A 372 -25.73 -12.26 -44.35
C ILE A 372 -26.53 -11.29 -43.46
N GLY A 373 -27.86 -11.24 -43.69
CA GLY A 373 -28.80 -10.51 -42.85
C GLY A 373 -29.29 -11.39 -41.69
N ILE A 374 -29.12 -10.91 -40.44
CA ILE A 374 -29.62 -11.57 -39.23
C ILE A 374 -30.77 -10.75 -38.70
N THR A 375 -32.00 -11.31 -38.67
CA THR A 375 -33.19 -10.65 -38.16
C THR A 375 -33.85 -11.45 -37.05
N GLY A 376 -34.71 -10.81 -36.27
CA GLY A 376 -35.45 -11.45 -35.18
C GLY A 376 -35.87 -10.45 -34.12
N ALA A 377 -36.64 -10.91 -33.13
CA ALA A 377 -37.14 -10.09 -32.01
C ALA A 377 -36.02 -9.43 -31.19
N VAL A 378 -36.37 -8.43 -30.38
CA VAL A 378 -35.44 -7.84 -29.43
C VAL A 378 -35.02 -8.91 -28.41
N ALA A 379 -33.73 -8.94 -28.05
CA ALA A 379 -33.12 -9.90 -27.12
C ALA A 379 -33.05 -11.39 -27.59
N CYS A 380 -33.31 -11.72 -28.85
CA CYS A 380 -33.25 -13.11 -29.39
C CYS A 380 -31.80 -13.60 -29.64
N GLY A 381 -30.77 -12.87 -29.29
CA GLY A 381 -29.37 -13.33 -29.39
C GLY A 381 -28.61 -12.87 -30.65
N LYS A 382 -29.14 -11.95 -31.49
CA LYS A 382 -28.43 -11.43 -32.68
C LYS A 382 -27.03 -10.92 -32.41
N SER A 383 -26.91 -10.06 -31.41
CA SER A 383 -25.60 -9.52 -30.98
C SER A 383 -24.72 -10.57 -30.31
N THR A 384 -25.30 -11.57 -29.69
CA THR A 384 -24.59 -12.70 -29.07
C THR A 384 -23.96 -13.60 -30.13
N LEU A 385 -24.65 -13.82 -31.24
CA LEU A 385 -24.11 -14.54 -32.37
C LEU A 385 -22.85 -13.87 -32.94
N GLY A 386 -22.87 -12.54 -33.13
CA GLY A 386 -21.69 -11.77 -33.53
C GLY A 386 -20.51 -11.91 -32.56
N LYS A 387 -20.81 -11.93 -31.24
CA LYS A 387 -19.77 -12.13 -30.23
C LYS A 387 -19.22 -13.55 -30.16
N ALA A 388 -19.98 -14.56 -30.57
CA ALA A 388 -19.50 -15.95 -30.65
C ALA A 388 -18.33 -16.08 -31.65
N PHE A 389 -18.36 -15.34 -32.78
CA PHE A 389 -17.24 -15.33 -33.74
C PHE A 389 -15.94 -14.75 -33.19
N LEU A 390 -16.00 -13.94 -32.16
CA LEU A 390 -14.81 -13.42 -31.49
C LEU A 390 -14.17 -14.44 -30.55
N CYS A 391 -14.84 -15.58 -30.28
CA CYS A 391 -14.44 -16.60 -29.28
C CYS A 391 -14.18 -16.01 -27.88
N GLU A 392 -14.78 -14.87 -27.56
CA GLU A 392 -14.68 -14.24 -26.20
C GLU A 392 -15.56 -14.97 -25.18
N LEU A 393 -16.56 -15.73 -25.63
CA LEU A 393 -17.47 -16.52 -24.84
C LEU A 393 -17.46 -17.97 -25.33
N PRO A 394 -17.52 -18.96 -24.43
CA PRO A 394 -17.56 -20.35 -24.83
C PRO A 394 -18.88 -20.68 -25.53
N TYR A 395 -18.83 -21.41 -26.65
CA TYR A 395 -19.98 -21.88 -27.41
C TYR A 395 -19.89 -23.38 -27.62
N ARG A 396 -21.03 -24.05 -27.89
CA ARG A 396 -21.13 -25.43 -28.41
C ARG A 396 -21.38 -25.41 -29.90
N GLY A 397 -21.07 -26.49 -30.57
CA GLY A 397 -21.07 -26.58 -32.06
C GLY A 397 -19.70 -26.21 -32.62
N SER A 398 -19.64 -25.88 -33.90
CA SER A 398 -18.41 -25.57 -34.64
C SER A 398 -18.55 -24.26 -35.40
N ILE A 399 -17.48 -23.47 -35.43
CA ILE A 399 -17.34 -22.29 -36.28
C ILE A 399 -16.00 -22.40 -36.99
N THR A 400 -16.04 -22.62 -38.31
CA THR A 400 -14.82 -22.77 -39.13
C THR A 400 -14.66 -21.63 -40.12
N PHE A 401 -13.41 -21.20 -40.32
CA PHE A 401 -13.00 -20.26 -41.36
C PHE A 401 -11.92 -20.90 -42.21
N GLY A 402 -12.20 -21.06 -43.50
CA GLY A 402 -11.31 -21.79 -44.42
C GLY A 402 -11.09 -23.25 -44.04
N GLY A 403 -12.02 -23.88 -43.30
CA GLY A 403 -11.92 -25.25 -42.81
C GLY A 403 -11.20 -25.44 -41.48
N GLU A 404 -10.69 -24.37 -40.87
CA GLU A 404 -10.03 -24.39 -39.55
C GLU A 404 -10.99 -23.88 -38.45
N GLU A 405 -11.11 -24.58 -37.34
CA GLU A 405 -12.00 -24.24 -36.24
C GLU A 405 -11.48 -22.97 -35.49
N LEU A 406 -12.35 -21.98 -35.31
CA LEU A 406 -11.94 -20.68 -34.70
C LEU A 406 -11.39 -20.79 -33.29
N ARG A 407 -11.93 -21.70 -32.47
CA ARG A 407 -11.48 -21.85 -31.10
C ARG A 407 -10.06 -22.39 -30.98
N ASP A 408 -9.61 -23.14 -32.03
CA ASP A 408 -8.28 -23.76 -32.08
C ASP A 408 -7.24 -22.83 -32.73
N MET A 409 -7.68 -21.74 -33.37
CA MET A 409 -6.81 -20.75 -33.97
C MET A 409 -6.13 -19.89 -32.89
N ASP A 410 -4.89 -19.49 -33.18
CA ASP A 410 -4.19 -18.47 -32.36
C ASP A 410 -4.94 -17.14 -32.37
N LYS A 411 -4.92 -16.43 -31.22
CA LYS A 411 -5.62 -15.16 -31.03
C LYS A 411 -5.23 -14.09 -32.06
N SER A 412 -3.96 -14.06 -32.45
CA SER A 412 -3.43 -13.16 -33.48
C SER A 412 -4.13 -13.38 -34.82
N ARG A 413 -4.29 -14.64 -35.21
CA ARG A 413 -4.95 -15.02 -36.46
C ARG A 413 -6.45 -14.73 -36.45
N ARG A 414 -7.14 -15.06 -35.35
CA ARG A 414 -8.57 -14.70 -35.17
C ARG A 414 -8.81 -13.18 -35.26
N SER A 415 -7.97 -12.38 -34.66
CA SER A 415 -8.07 -10.90 -34.67
C SER A 415 -7.84 -10.32 -36.08
N SER A 416 -7.16 -11.05 -36.98
CA SER A 416 -6.97 -10.63 -38.37
C SER A 416 -8.13 -11.03 -39.30
N ILE A 417 -9.00 -11.95 -38.84
CA ILE A 417 -10.14 -12.45 -39.62
C ILE A 417 -11.38 -11.58 -39.42
N PHE A 418 -11.65 -11.20 -38.16
CA PHE A 418 -12.91 -10.55 -37.79
C PHE A 418 -12.72 -9.09 -37.40
N GLY A 419 -13.43 -8.16 -38.09
CA GLY A 419 -13.74 -6.84 -37.60
C GLY A 419 -15.14 -6.84 -36.94
N TYR A 420 -15.26 -6.31 -35.76
CA TYR A 420 -16.52 -6.24 -35.03
C TYR A 420 -16.89 -4.81 -34.66
N LEU A 421 -18.08 -4.39 -35.07
CA LEU A 421 -18.68 -3.11 -34.66
C LEU A 421 -19.92 -3.41 -33.82
N GLY A 422 -19.89 -3.07 -32.56
CA GLY A 422 -21.01 -3.23 -31.62
C GLY A 422 -22.06 -2.13 -31.75
N HIS A 423 -23.17 -2.29 -31.03
CA HIS A 423 -24.26 -1.31 -31.01
C HIS A 423 -23.82 0.04 -30.39
N ASP A 424 -23.02 -0.01 -29.33
CA ASP A 424 -22.43 1.14 -28.66
C ASP A 424 -20.92 1.12 -28.87
N PRO A 425 -20.40 1.72 -29.96
CA PRO A 425 -18.96 1.76 -30.21
C PRO A 425 -18.27 2.69 -29.22
N GLU A 426 -17.34 2.15 -28.45
CA GLU A 426 -16.49 2.94 -27.55
C GLU A 426 -15.37 3.60 -28.37
N LEU A 427 -15.26 4.91 -28.24
CA LEU A 427 -14.15 5.67 -28.83
C LEU A 427 -13.04 5.85 -27.79
N LEU A 428 -11.81 5.67 -28.23
CA LEU A 428 -10.64 6.01 -27.44
C LEU A 428 -10.56 7.54 -27.30
N SER A 429 -10.14 8.02 -26.12
CA SER A 429 -9.82 9.43 -25.91
C SER A 429 -8.51 9.81 -26.64
N ALA A 430 -8.58 9.78 -27.97
CA ALA A 430 -7.48 9.91 -28.89
C ALA A 430 -7.92 10.65 -30.16
N SER A 431 -7.02 10.87 -31.12
CA SER A 431 -7.36 11.50 -32.39
C SER A 431 -8.27 10.57 -33.25
N VAL A 432 -8.99 11.16 -34.22
CA VAL A 432 -9.80 10.39 -35.20
C VAL A 432 -8.95 9.34 -35.90
N ARG A 433 -7.70 9.67 -36.27
CA ARG A 433 -6.75 8.76 -36.92
C ARG A 433 -6.41 7.54 -36.03
N GLU A 434 -6.34 7.71 -34.73
CA GLU A 434 -6.04 6.64 -33.78
C GLU A 434 -7.26 5.79 -33.46
N ASN A 435 -8.47 6.28 -33.77
CA ASN A 435 -9.74 5.56 -33.62
C ASN A 435 -10.14 4.79 -34.89
N ILE A 436 -9.54 5.08 -36.02
CA ILE A 436 -9.69 4.38 -37.30
C ILE A 436 -8.49 3.48 -37.59
#